data_bac2541c6da9a5b8a2e52a81b7c3f635
#
_entry.id   bac2541c6da9a5b8a2e52a81b7c3f635
#
_cell.length_a   1.000
_cell.length_b   1.000
_cell.length_c   1.000
_cell.angle_alpha   90.00
_cell.angle_beta   90.00
_cell.angle_gamma   90.00
#
_symmetry.space_group_name_H-M   'P 1'
#
loop_
_entity.id
_entity.type
_entity.pdbx_description
1 polymer ?
#
loop_
_entity_poly.entity_id
_entity_poly.type
_entity_poly.pdbx_seq_one_letter_code
_entity_poly.pdbx_strand_id
1 'polypeptide(L)' 'MGQVKQALIEVEDFVAGCLKQGRTLNQTIRDARKSEAAKSNPYLDDEELVENKYYQFKGAH' A
#
# COMPACT_ATOMS: atom_id res chain seq x y z
N MET A 1 19.31 -7.24 0.94
CA MET A 1 19.21 -5.91 0.36
C MET A 1 18.00 -5.78 -0.55
N GLY A 2 17.69 -6.79 -1.34
CA GLY A 2 16.51 -6.75 -2.19
C GLY A 2 15.19 -6.80 -1.44
N GLN A 3 15.21 -7.21 -0.19
CA GLN A 3 13.99 -7.38 0.57
C GLN A 3 13.25 -6.07 0.86
N VAL A 4 13.98 -5.01 1.18
CA VAL A 4 13.35 -3.71 1.44
C VAL A 4 12.71 -3.17 0.17
N LYS A 5 13.42 -3.25 -0.93
CA LYS A 5 12.92 -2.77 -2.21
C LYS A 5 11.69 -3.55 -2.64
N GLN A 6 11.71 -4.86 -2.46
CA GLN A 6 10.61 -5.73 -2.82
C GLN A 6 9.39 -5.46 -1.94
N ALA A 7 9.61 -5.19 -0.65
CA ALA A 7 8.52 -4.86 0.26
C ALA A 7 7.82 -3.57 -0.14
N LEU A 8 8.59 -2.57 -0.58
CA LEU A 8 8.01 -1.32 -1.04
C LEU A 8 7.22 -1.50 -2.34
N ILE A 9 7.72 -2.36 -3.24
CA ILE A 9 7.00 -2.67 -4.48
C ILE A 9 5.66 -3.33 -4.15
N GLU A 10 5.62 -4.20 -3.15
CA GLU A 10 4.37 -4.82 -2.71
C GLU A 10 3.37 -3.78 -2.23
N VAL A 11 3.83 -2.80 -1.46
CA VAL A 11 2.96 -1.72 -1.00
C VAL A 11 2.40 -0.95 -2.19
N GLU A 12 3.26 -0.63 -3.15
CA GLU A 12 2.84 0.09 -4.34
C GLU A 12 1.82 -0.69 -5.15
N ASP A 13 2.05 -1.97 -5.35
CA ASP A 13 1.12 -2.82 -6.08
C ASP A 13 -0.22 -2.90 -5.37
N PHE A 14 -0.19 -3.03 -4.05
CA PHE A 14 -1.42 -3.09 -3.26
C PHE A 14 -2.22 -1.80 -3.39
N VAL A 15 -1.56 -0.66 -3.22
CA VAL A 15 -2.22 0.63 -3.31
C VAL A 15 -2.78 0.87 -4.72
N ALA A 16 -2.00 0.54 -5.74
CA ALA A 16 -2.46 0.69 -7.12
C ALA A 16 -3.71 -0.14 -7.38
N GLY A 17 -3.75 -1.36 -6.85
CA GLY A 17 -4.93 -2.22 -6.98
C GLY A 17 -6.15 -1.62 -6.30
N CYS A 18 -5.97 -1.04 -5.12
CA CYS A 18 -7.06 -0.40 -4.40
C CYS A 18 -7.60 0.81 -5.17
N LEU A 19 -6.70 1.60 -5.76
CA LEU A 19 -7.12 2.75 -6.55
C LEU A 19 -7.90 2.32 -7.79
N LYS A 20 -7.48 1.23 -8.42
CA LYS A 20 -8.20 0.69 -9.57
C LYS A 20 -9.62 0.28 -9.20
N GLN A 21 -9.80 -0.21 -7.98
CA GLN A 21 -11.10 -0.63 -7.50
C GLN A 21 -11.93 0.52 -6.93
N GLY A 22 -11.39 1.73 -6.95
CA GLY A 22 -12.10 2.90 -6.45
C GLY A 22 -12.18 2.97 -4.94
N ARG A 23 -11.27 2.32 -4.22
CA ARG A 23 -11.28 2.33 -2.76
C ARG A 23 -10.77 3.67 -2.23
N THR A 24 -11.33 4.08 -1.09
CA THR A 24 -10.89 5.30 -0.43
C THR A 24 -9.56 5.07 0.29
N LEU A 25 -8.94 6.17 0.72
CA LEU A 25 -7.69 6.08 1.49
C LEU A 25 -7.89 5.27 2.76
N ASN A 26 -8.96 5.52 3.51
CA ASN A 26 -9.21 4.79 4.74
C ASN A 26 -9.40 3.30 4.48
N GLN A 27 -10.12 2.96 3.42
CA GLN A 27 -10.30 1.57 3.03
C GLN A 27 -8.99 0.92 2.66
N THR A 28 -8.15 1.64 1.92
CA THR A 28 -6.86 1.14 1.50
C THR A 28 -5.96 0.85 2.70
N ILE A 29 -5.91 1.78 3.66
CA ILE A 29 -5.10 1.59 4.87
C ILE A 29 -5.61 0.38 5.66
N ARG A 30 -6.91 0.30 5.84
CA ARG A 30 -7.52 -0.80 6.60
C ARG A 30 -7.26 -2.15 5.92
N ASP A 31 -7.46 -2.20 4.62
CA ASP A 31 -7.25 -3.43 3.87
C ASP A 31 -5.79 -3.87 3.91
N ALA A 32 -4.87 -2.91 3.81
CA ALA A 32 -3.44 -3.22 3.87
C ALA A 32 -3.08 -3.85 5.22
N ARG A 33 -3.62 -3.30 6.30
CA ARG A 33 -3.36 -3.83 7.65
C ARG A 33 -3.90 -5.24 7.82
N LYS A 34 -5.04 -5.52 7.22
CA LYS A 34 -5.70 -6.81 7.36
C LYS A 34 -5.21 -7.85 6.37
N SER A 35 -4.42 -7.45 5.39
CA SER A 35 -3.95 -8.37 4.37
C SER A 35 -2.97 -9.38 4.96
N GLU A 36 -2.91 -10.56 4.37
CA GLU A 36 -1.96 -11.58 4.79
C GLU A 36 -0.53 -11.12 4.55
N ALA A 37 -0.33 -10.34 3.50
CA ALA A 37 1.01 -9.82 3.19
C ALA A 37 1.54 -8.94 4.30
N ALA A 38 0.67 -8.28 5.07
CA ALA A 38 1.10 -7.42 6.18
C ALA A 38 1.80 -8.21 7.27
N LYS A 39 1.54 -9.51 7.37
CA LYS A 39 2.18 -10.36 8.37
C LYS A 39 3.66 -10.52 8.10
N SER A 40 4.05 -10.55 6.84
CA SER A 40 5.44 -10.68 6.44
C SER A 40 6.04 -9.37 5.94
N ASN A 41 5.20 -8.35 5.71
CA ASN A 41 5.65 -7.06 5.21
C ASN A 41 5.11 -5.96 6.12
N PRO A 42 5.91 -5.49 7.09
CA PRO A 42 5.46 -4.47 8.04
C PRO A 42 5.15 -3.13 7.39
N TYR A 43 5.66 -2.88 6.18
CA TYR A 43 5.37 -1.62 5.49
C TYR A 43 3.89 -1.49 5.13
N LEU A 44 3.19 -2.62 4.96
CA LEU A 44 1.75 -2.59 4.70
C LEU A 44 0.96 -2.14 5.92
N ASP A 45 1.53 -2.29 7.11
CA ASP A 45 0.91 -1.83 8.35
C ASP A 45 1.31 -0.40 8.69
N ASP A 46 2.17 0.21 7.88
CA ASP A 46 2.62 1.58 8.08
C ASP A 46 1.63 2.54 7.39
N GLU A 47 0.77 3.14 8.21
CA GLU A 47 -0.29 4.02 7.70
C GLU A 47 0.29 5.18 6.89
N GLU A 48 1.36 5.79 7.39
CA GLU A 48 1.96 6.94 6.73
C GLU A 48 2.51 6.58 5.36
N LEU A 49 3.16 5.43 5.25
CA LEU A 49 3.71 4.99 3.98
C LEU A 49 2.60 4.68 2.98
N VAL A 50 1.56 3.96 3.43
CA VAL A 50 0.43 3.64 2.57
C VAL A 50 -0.26 4.91 2.09
N GLU A 51 -0.43 5.88 2.98
CA GLU A 51 -1.03 7.15 2.63
C GLU A 51 -0.20 7.89 1.58
N ASN A 52 1.12 7.94 1.77
CA ASN A 52 2.01 8.58 0.82
C ASN A 52 1.90 7.95 -0.57
N LYS A 53 1.89 6.62 -0.63
CA LYS A 53 1.77 5.92 -1.90
C LYS A 53 0.41 6.15 -2.53
N TYR A 54 -0.63 6.17 -1.71
CA TYR A 54 -1.98 6.42 -2.22
C TYR A 54 -2.05 7.77 -2.94
N TYR A 55 -1.58 8.83 -2.29
CA TYR A 55 -1.61 10.15 -2.90
C TYR A 55 -0.67 10.26 -4.10
N GLN A 56 0.47 9.60 -4.02
CA GLN A 56 1.43 9.59 -5.12
C GLN A 56 0.79 9.04 -6.39
N PHE A 57 0.11 7.90 -6.29
CA PHE A 57 -0.51 7.27 -7.44
C PHE A 57 -1.78 7.98 -7.87
N LYS A 58 -2.55 8.48 -6.90
CA LYS A 58 -3.77 9.20 -7.20
C LYS A 58 -3.49 10.51 -7.94
N GLY A 59 -2.39 11.16 -7.60
CA GLY A 59 -2.02 12.42 -8.23
C GLY A 59 -1.18 12.27 -9.49
N ALA A 60 -0.80 11.05 -9.84
CA ALA A 60 0.09 10.79 -10.98
C ALA A 60 -0.72 10.55 -12.24
N HIS A 61 -1.22 11.60 -12.82
CA HIS A 61 -1.98 11.50 -14.07
C HIS A 61 -1.25 12.15 -15.21
#